data_34c433031517b25cf700e7f93b490d83
#
_entry.id   34c433031517b25cf700e7f93b490d83
#
_cell.length_a   1.000
_cell.length_b   1.000
_cell.length_c   1.000
_cell.angle_alpha   90.00
_cell.angle_beta   90.00
_cell.angle_gamma   90.00
#
_symmetry.space_group_name_H-M   'P 1'
#
loop_
_entity.id
_entity.type
_entity.pdbx_description
1 polymer ?
#
loop_
_entity_poly.entity_id
_entity_poly.type
_entity_poly.pdbx_seq_one_letter_code
_entity_poly.pdbx_strand_id
1 'polypeptide(L)' 'MKLNKQTEIFEFIQYKIEHEGYSPSIREIAEKVNLKSTSSVHHHLNNLIEKGLLSKKA' A
#
# COMPACT_ATOMS: atom_id res chain seq x y z
N MET A 1 -12.06 14.88 6.01
CA MET A 1 -11.90 13.60 6.72
C MET A 1 -10.46 13.11 6.58
N LYS A 2 -9.91 12.57 7.66
CA LYS A 2 -8.52 12.16 7.65
C LYS A 2 -8.40 10.66 7.36
N LEU A 3 -7.60 10.32 6.38
CA LEU A 3 -7.33 8.92 6.05
C LEU A 3 -6.23 8.38 6.95
N ASN A 4 -6.32 7.10 7.31
CA ASN A 4 -5.23 6.49 8.04
C ASN A 4 -4.19 5.98 7.03
N LYS A 5 -3.02 5.60 7.54
CA LYS A 5 -1.93 5.18 6.67
C LYS A 5 -2.31 3.97 5.83
N GLN A 6 -3.06 3.05 6.42
CA GLN A 6 -3.43 1.85 5.70
C GLN A 6 -4.30 2.18 4.48
N THR A 7 -5.24 3.09 4.66
CA THR A 7 -6.10 3.52 3.56
C THR A 7 -5.29 4.25 2.50
N GLU A 8 -4.37 5.11 2.92
CA GLU A 8 -3.51 5.82 1.98
C GLU A 8 -2.69 4.84 1.13
N ILE A 9 -2.16 3.82 1.77
CA ILE A 9 -1.38 2.81 1.06
C ILE A 9 -2.26 2.09 0.05
N PHE A 10 -3.45 1.70 0.47
CA PHE A 10 -4.36 0.98 -0.42
C PHE A 10 -4.70 1.83 -1.66
N GLU A 11 -5.03 3.09 -1.44
CA GLU A 11 -5.40 3.96 -2.54
C GLU A 11 -4.23 4.22 -3.48
N PHE A 12 -3.03 4.36 -2.92
CA PHE A 12 -1.86 4.55 -3.76
C PHE A 12 -1.60 3.33 -4.63
N ILE A 13 -1.76 2.13 -4.07
CA ILE A 13 -1.58 0.92 -4.85
C ILE A 13 -2.60 0.84 -5.98
N GLN A 14 -3.85 1.15 -5.68
CA GLN A 14 -4.90 1.15 -6.70
C GLN A 14 -4.56 2.13 -7.81
N TYR A 15 -4.12 3.31 -7.45
CA TYR A 15 -3.77 4.33 -8.42
C TYR A 15 -2.66 3.84 -9.34
N LYS A 16 -1.63 3.24 -8.77
CA LYS A 16 -0.50 2.78 -9.59
C LYS A 16 -0.92 1.67 -10.54
N ILE A 17 -1.73 0.75 -10.06
CA ILE A 17 -2.18 -0.34 -10.91
C ILE A 17 -3.03 0.19 -12.07
N GLU A 18 -3.93 1.12 -11.77
CA GLU A 18 -4.82 1.66 -12.80
C GLU A 18 -4.11 2.52 -13.82
N HIS A 19 -3.15 3.31 -13.35
CA HIS A 19 -2.53 4.29 -14.23
C HIS A 19 -1.22 3.83 -14.84
N GLU A 20 -0.52 2.92 -14.17
CA GLU A 20 0.79 2.48 -14.66
C GLU A 20 0.87 0.98 -14.91
N GLY A 21 -0.14 0.25 -14.50
CA GLY A 21 -0.23 -1.16 -14.80
C GLY A 21 0.57 -2.10 -13.92
N TYR A 22 1.13 -1.59 -12.81
CA TYR A 22 1.89 -2.42 -11.88
C TYR A 22 1.81 -1.87 -10.48
N SER A 23 2.05 -2.75 -9.51
CA SER A 23 2.06 -2.34 -8.10
C SER A 23 3.33 -1.57 -7.78
N PRO A 24 3.24 -0.57 -6.90
CA PRO A 24 4.45 0.14 -6.48
C PRO A 24 5.31 -0.73 -5.58
N SER A 25 6.60 -0.40 -5.52
CA SER A 25 7.50 -1.10 -4.62
C SER A 25 7.24 -0.68 -3.18
N ILE A 26 7.75 -1.49 -2.24
CA ILE A 26 7.61 -1.17 -0.81
C ILE A 26 8.22 0.19 -0.51
N ARG A 27 9.38 0.46 -1.12
CA ARG A 27 10.04 1.75 -0.90
C ARG A 27 9.20 2.91 -1.43
N GLU A 28 8.61 2.74 -2.61
CA GLU A 28 7.75 3.77 -3.18
C GLU A 28 6.57 4.06 -2.26
N ILE A 29 5.98 3.00 -1.72
CA ILE A 29 4.84 3.16 -0.83
C ILE A 29 5.26 3.92 0.42
N ALA A 30 6.40 3.53 1.02
CA ALA A 30 6.86 4.19 2.23
C ALA A 30 7.09 5.68 1.99
N GLU A 31 7.68 6.02 0.86
CA GLU A 31 7.94 7.42 0.55
C GLU A 31 6.64 8.19 0.32
N LYS A 32 5.70 7.56 -0.37
CA LYS A 32 4.45 8.23 -0.70
C LYS A 32 3.64 8.55 0.54
N VAL A 33 3.60 7.64 1.50
CA VAL A 33 2.82 7.84 2.71
C VAL A 33 3.65 8.32 3.88
N ASN A 34 4.90 8.69 3.60
CA ASN A 34 5.78 9.32 4.58
C ASN A 34 6.04 8.41 5.78
N LEU A 35 6.31 7.15 5.52
CA LEU A 35 6.71 6.20 6.55
C LEU A 35 8.21 6.00 6.45
N LYS A 36 8.87 5.97 7.60
CA LYS A 36 10.32 5.84 7.64
C LYS A 36 10.78 4.39 7.56
N SER A 37 9.90 3.46 7.91
CA SER A 37 10.26 2.06 7.99
C SER A 37 9.46 1.24 6.99
N THR A 38 10.15 0.38 6.23
CA THR A 38 9.45 -0.52 5.32
C THR A 38 8.70 -1.61 6.09
N SER A 39 9.10 -1.87 7.34
CA SER A 39 8.36 -2.81 8.18
C SER A 39 6.92 -2.38 8.38
N SER A 40 6.71 -1.07 8.56
CA SER A 40 5.36 -0.55 8.72
C SER A 40 4.54 -0.79 7.45
N VAL A 41 5.17 -0.61 6.29
CA VAL A 41 4.47 -0.86 5.03
C VAL A 41 4.06 -2.32 4.93
N HIS A 42 4.97 -3.22 5.26
CA HIS A 42 4.66 -4.66 5.23
C HIS A 42 3.50 -4.99 6.15
N HIS A 43 3.49 -4.40 7.33
CA HIS A 43 2.42 -4.63 8.29
C HIS A 43 1.06 -4.21 7.71
N HIS A 44 1.02 -3.02 7.12
CA HIS A 44 -0.23 -2.53 6.53
C HIS A 44 -0.66 -3.38 5.34
N LEU A 45 0.30 -3.81 4.53
CA LEU A 45 -0.03 -4.65 3.39
C LEU A 45 -0.62 -5.99 3.83
N ASN A 46 -0.03 -6.60 4.86
CA ASN A 46 -0.56 -7.85 5.38
C ASN A 46 -1.99 -7.67 5.88
N ASN A 47 -2.27 -6.56 6.55
CA ASN A 47 -3.61 -6.29 7.02
C ASN A 47 -4.59 -6.14 5.86
N LEU A 48 -4.18 -5.48 4.80
CA LEU A 48 -5.04 -5.30 3.63
C LEU A 48 -5.32 -6.64 2.95
N ILE A 49 -4.32 -7.50 2.89
CA ILE A 49 -4.50 -8.82 2.30
C ILE A 49 -5.47 -9.63 3.15
N GLU A 50 -5.33 -9.58 4.47
CA GLU A 50 -6.21 -10.32 5.34
C GLU A 50 -7.66 -9.85 5.24
N LYS A 51 -7.85 -8.57 4.99
CA LYS A 51 -9.19 -8.02 4.83
C LYS A 51 -9.80 -8.32 3.46
N GLY A 52 -9.00 -8.89 2.56
CA GLY A 52 -9.48 -9.21 1.24
C GLY A 52 -9.47 -8.04 0.27
N LEU A 53 -8.82 -6.95 0.64
CA LEU A 53 -8.74 -5.77 -0.22
C LEU A 53 -7.60 -5.87 -1.22
N LEU A 54 -6.56 -6.62 -0.91
CA LEU A 54 -5.46 -6.86 -1.82
C LEU A 54 -5.26 -8.35 -1.99
N SER A 55 -4.81 -8.73 -3.19
CA SER A 55 -4.48 -10.12 -3.45
C SER A 55 -3.05 -10.40 -3.04
N LYS A 56 -2.85 -11.58 -2.46
CA LYS A 56 -1.49 -12.02 -2.16
C LYS A 56 -0.95 -12.70 -3.40
N LYS A 57 -0.17 -11.98 -4.14
CA LYS A 57 0.32 -12.46 -5.41
C LYS A 57 1.74 -12.91 -5.32
N ALA A 58 2.00 -14.05 -5.87
CA ALA A 58 3.36 -14.55 -5.88
C ALA A 58 4.20 -13.80 -6.89
#